data_103a087c1761f30e76a61ecba8575f00
#
_entry.id   103a087c1761f30e76a61ecba8575f00
#
_cell.length_a   1.000
_cell.length_b   1.000
_cell.length_c   1.000
_cell.angle_alpha   90.00
_cell.angle_beta   90.00
_cell.angle_gamma   90.00
#
_symmetry.space_group_name_H-M   'P 1'
#
loop_
_entity.id
_entity.type
_entity.pdbx_description
1 polymer ?
#
loop_
_entity_poly.entity_id
_entity_poly.type
_entity_poly.pdbx_seq_one_letter_code
_entity_poly.pdbx_strand_id
1 'polypeptide(L)'
;RGVCEYLLDSYDTWKDRYSIYFVACTQEESGLRGATVAAHNINPDVSIDIDVTFATDGGLVSKVKYGDIKLGAGPVIEYGQDKSRRIANIMTNVANLHNLKFQRGVARCGGTNTDAIQLNSRDCETMLVSIPNLSMHTQNETCDWRDVEDAIKIIGETILDLE
;
A
#
# COMPACT_ATOMS: atom_id res chain seq x y z
N ARG A 1 4.78 -6.55 9.28
CA ARG A 1 5.83 -7.45 9.74
C ARG A 1 6.73 -7.87 8.59
N GLY A 2 6.22 -8.48 7.51
CA GLY A 2 7.04 -8.96 6.38
C GLY A 2 7.96 -7.89 5.77
N VAL A 3 7.46 -6.67 5.53
CA VAL A 3 8.30 -5.55 5.04
C VAL A 3 9.41 -5.20 6.05
N CYS A 4 9.09 -5.22 7.35
CA CYS A 4 10.09 -4.97 8.39
C CYS A 4 11.20 -6.02 8.37
N GLU A 5 10.84 -7.30 8.30
CA GLU A 5 11.79 -8.40 8.21
C GLU A 5 12.64 -8.28 6.94
N TYR A 6 12.02 -7.99 5.79
CA TYR A 6 12.70 -7.76 4.52
C TYR A 6 13.77 -6.66 4.60
N LEU A 7 13.42 -5.52 5.20
CA LEU A 7 14.34 -4.39 5.34
C LEU A 7 15.44 -4.63 6.36
N LEU A 8 15.20 -5.45 7.39
CA LEU A 8 16.26 -5.81 8.35
C LEU A 8 17.39 -6.59 7.70
N ASP A 9 17.12 -7.43 6.69
CA ASP A 9 18.14 -8.14 5.93
C ASP A 9 19.05 -7.18 5.14
N SER A 10 18.59 -5.97 4.85
CA SER A 10 19.32 -4.92 4.14
C SER A 10 19.67 -3.72 5.02
N TYR A 11 19.70 -3.89 6.35
CA TYR A 11 19.82 -2.79 7.32
C TYR A 11 20.98 -1.84 7.03
N ASP A 12 22.15 -2.36 6.70
CA ASP A 12 23.34 -1.55 6.44
C ASP A 12 23.23 -0.67 5.19
N THR A 13 22.29 -0.93 4.30
CA THR A 13 22.12 -0.16 3.06
C THR A 13 21.28 1.11 3.26
N TRP A 14 20.43 1.15 4.27
CA TRP A 14 19.50 2.26 4.47
C TRP A 14 19.59 2.98 5.82
N LYS A 15 20.20 2.38 6.84
CA LYS A 15 20.25 2.91 8.23
C LYS A 15 20.74 4.34 8.37
N ASP A 16 21.66 4.76 7.49
CA ASP A 16 22.23 6.10 7.50
C ASP A 16 21.51 7.07 6.53
N ARG A 17 20.50 6.57 5.79
CA ARG A 17 19.73 7.33 4.81
C ARG A 17 18.33 7.68 5.31
N TYR A 18 17.69 6.76 6.03
CA TYR A 18 16.27 6.86 6.40
C TYR A 18 16.02 6.63 7.88
N SER A 19 14.98 7.28 8.39
CA SER A 19 14.29 6.89 9.62
C SER A 19 13.00 6.19 9.23
N ILE A 20 12.91 4.89 9.43
CA ILE A 20 11.75 4.08 9.02
C ILE A 20 10.86 3.78 10.24
N TYR A 21 9.58 4.11 10.13
CA TYR A 21 8.56 3.86 11.12
C TYR A 21 7.59 2.81 10.62
N PHE A 22 7.36 1.75 11.39
CA PHE A 22 6.32 0.76 11.16
C PHE A 22 5.15 1.05 12.07
N VAL A 23 4.04 1.48 11.51
CA VAL A 23 2.88 1.95 12.28
C VAL A 23 1.71 1.01 12.07
N ALA A 24 1.19 0.45 13.16
CA ALA A 24 -0.07 -0.27 13.20
C ALA A 24 -1.17 0.69 13.64
N CYS A 25 -1.97 1.17 12.69
CA CYS A 25 -3.04 2.12 12.95
C CYS A 25 -4.25 1.44 13.61
N THR A 26 -4.86 2.13 14.55
CA THR A 26 -6.12 1.72 15.16
C THR A 26 -7.27 2.54 14.58
N GLN A 27 -8.49 1.98 14.63
CA GLN A 27 -9.72 2.70 14.29
C GLN A 27 -9.70 3.24 12.83
N GLU A 28 -9.16 2.47 11.90
CA GLU A 28 -9.20 2.82 10.48
C GLU A 28 -10.66 2.93 10.03
N GLU A 29 -11.48 1.90 10.20
CA GLU A 29 -12.90 1.79 9.86
C GLU A 29 -13.81 2.80 10.61
N SER A 30 -13.28 3.46 11.62
CA SER A 30 -13.99 4.44 12.45
C SER A 30 -13.55 5.88 12.18
N GLY A 31 -12.99 6.16 11.01
CA GLY A 31 -12.58 7.49 10.57
C GLY A 31 -11.08 7.75 10.65
N LEU A 32 -10.23 6.75 10.34
CA LEU A 32 -8.79 6.87 10.11
C LEU A 32 -8.01 7.48 11.30
N ARG A 33 -8.49 7.26 12.52
CA ARG A 33 -8.06 8.01 13.71
C ARG A 33 -6.61 7.75 14.09
N GLY A 34 -6.19 6.48 14.03
CA GLY A 34 -4.82 6.10 14.34
C GLY A 34 -3.83 6.70 13.35
N ALA A 35 -4.15 6.68 12.06
CA ALA A 35 -3.34 7.27 11.00
C ALA A 35 -3.22 8.79 11.15
N THR A 36 -4.33 9.48 11.49
CA THR A 36 -4.32 10.93 11.76
C THR A 36 -3.33 11.30 12.87
N VAL A 37 -3.37 10.59 13.99
CA VAL A 37 -2.48 10.85 15.12
C VAL A 37 -1.02 10.51 14.80
N ALA A 38 -0.80 9.38 14.13
CA ALA A 38 0.54 8.95 13.74
C ALA A 38 1.18 9.94 12.74
N ALA A 39 0.44 10.35 11.72
CA ALA A 39 0.88 11.33 10.73
C ALA A 39 1.29 12.66 11.37
N HIS A 40 0.48 13.18 12.29
CA HIS A 40 0.78 14.40 13.02
C HIS A 40 2.06 14.29 13.87
N ASN A 41 2.23 13.16 14.56
CA ASN A 41 3.36 12.98 15.47
C ASN A 41 4.68 12.66 14.76
N ILE A 42 4.63 11.87 13.69
CA ILE A 42 5.82 11.44 12.94
C ILE A 42 6.18 12.48 11.89
N ASN A 43 5.19 13.06 11.24
CA ASN A 43 5.34 13.98 10.11
C ASN A 43 6.29 13.43 9.04
N PRO A 44 5.96 12.31 8.40
CA PRO A 44 6.85 11.63 7.46
C PRO A 44 6.98 12.40 6.13
N ASP A 45 8.11 12.25 5.45
CA ASP A 45 8.30 12.75 4.09
C ASP A 45 7.59 11.85 3.07
N VAL A 46 7.59 10.54 3.32
CA VAL A 46 6.92 9.53 2.50
C VAL A 46 6.14 8.59 3.40
N SER A 47 4.92 8.27 3.01
CA SER A 47 4.10 7.23 3.63
C SER A 47 3.65 6.21 2.60
N ILE A 48 3.89 4.93 2.90
CA ILE A 48 3.35 3.81 2.11
C ILE A 48 2.36 3.09 3.01
N ASP A 49 1.09 3.21 2.66
CA ASP A 49 0.00 2.55 3.36
C ASP A 49 -0.30 1.19 2.72
N ILE A 50 -0.70 0.24 3.52
CA ILE A 50 -1.05 -1.11 3.08
C ILE A 50 -2.47 -1.39 3.53
N ASP A 51 -3.33 -1.66 2.58
CA ASP A 51 -4.74 -1.94 2.81
C ASP A 51 -5.22 -3.08 1.91
N VAL A 52 -6.51 -3.33 1.84
CA VAL A 52 -7.14 -4.27 0.91
C VAL A 52 -7.94 -3.53 -0.16
N THR A 53 -8.21 -4.19 -1.29
CA THR A 53 -9.11 -3.70 -2.33
C THR A 53 -9.98 -4.83 -2.86
N PHE A 54 -11.12 -4.50 -3.45
CA PHE A 54 -12.05 -5.50 -3.99
C PHE A 54 -11.44 -6.28 -5.15
N ALA A 55 -11.26 -7.59 -4.99
CA ALA A 55 -11.05 -8.50 -6.10
C ALA A 55 -12.38 -8.69 -6.86
N THR A 56 -12.34 -8.56 -8.18
CA THR A 56 -13.54 -8.54 -9.04
C THR A 56 -13.72 -9.81 -9.88
N ASP A 57 -12.80 -10.75 -9.79
CA ASP A 57 -12.85 -12.03 -10.50
C ASP A 57 -13.84 -13.02 -9.90
N GLY A 58 -14.22 -12.86 -8.64
CA GLY A 58 -15.29 -13.64 -7.98
C GLY A 58 -16.71 -13.30 -8.42
N GLY A 59 -16.91 -12.26 -9.23
CA GLY A 59 -18.22 -11.84 -9.73
C GLY A 59 -19.16 -11.18 -8.70
N LEU A 60 -18.67 -10.96 -7.48
CA LEU A 60 -19.47 -10.37 -6.39
C LEU A 60 -19.59 -8.84 -6.48
N VAL A 61 -18.61 -8.21 -7.12
CA VAL A 61 -18.54 -6.76 -7.26
C VAL A 61 -18.30 -6.34 -8.70
N SER A 62 -18.69 -5.11 -9.04
CA SER A 62 -18.67 -4.61 -10.41
C SER A 62 -17.25 -4.23 -10.86
N LYS A 63 -16.78 -4.85 -11.95
CA LYS A 63 -15.53 -4.46 -12.63
C LYS A 63 -15.57 -3.01 -13.16
N VAL A 64 -16.75 -2.51 -13.50
CA VAL A 64 -16.90 -1.12 -13.97
C VAL A 64 -16.59 -0.13 -12.84
N LYS A 65 -16.93 -0.51 -11.61
CA LYS A 65 -16.71 0.34 -10.42
C LYS A 65 -15.29 0.24 -9.88
N TYR A 66 -14.72 -0.97 -9.80
CA TYR A 66 -13.47 -1.23 -9.06
C TYR A 66 -12.30 -1.59 -9.96
N GLY A 67 -12.50 -1.77 -11.28
CA GLY A 67 -11.48 -2.26 -12.20
C GLY A 67 -11.48 -3.79 -12.33
N ASP A 68 -10.60 -4.33 -13.16
CA ASP A 68 -10.43 -5.79 -13.34
C ASP A 68 -9.29 -6.27 -12.42
N ILE A 69 -9.58 -6.38 -11.14
CA ILE A 69 -8.63 -6.78 -10.08
C ILE A 69 -8.85 -8.26 -9.76
N LYS A 70 -7.76 -9.04 -9.70
CA LYS A 70 -7.78 -10.49 -9.56
C LYS A 70 -6.92 -10.96 -8.40
N LEU A 71 -7.35 -12.00 -7.72
CA LEU A 71 -6.53 -12.74 -6.77
C LEU A 71 -5.34 -13.41 -7.48
N GLY A 72 -4.18 -13.42 -6.84
CA GLY A 72 -2.97 -14.07 -7.34
C GLY A 72 -2.32 -13.39 -8.55
N ALA A 73 -2.79 -12.19 -8.92
CA ALA A 73 -2.21 -11.39 -9.99
C ALA A 73 -1.27 -10.28 -9.48
N GLY A 74 -0.96 -10.31 -8.20
CA GLY A 74 -0.12 -9.35 -7.49
C GLY A 74 -0.93 -8.26 -6.79
N PRO A 75 -0.30 -7.52 -5.86
CA PRO A 75 -0.92 -6.40 -5.20
C PRO A 75 -1.28 -5.30 -6.18
N VAL A 76 -2.16 -4.41 -5.78
CA VAL A 76 -2.57 -3.26 -6.57
C VAL A 76 -1.78 -2.04 -6.14
N ILE A 77 -1.03 -1.46 -7.07
CA ILE A 77 -0.43 -0.13 -6.92
C ILE A 77 -1.53 0.87 -7.26
N GLU A 78 -2.01 1.60 -6.26
CA GLU A 78 -3.15 2.48 -6.42
C GLU A 78 -2.75 3.85 -6.97
N TYR A 79 -3.57 4.35 -7.88
CA TYR A 79 -3.45 5.70 -8.42
C TYR A 79 -4.64 6.54 -7.96
N GLY A 80 -4.40 7.79 -7.65
CA GLY A 80 -5.43 8.70 -7.16
C GLY A 80 -4.90 10.11 -6.99
N GLN A 81 -5.76 11.03 -6.58
CA GLN A 81 -5.39 12.43 -6.38
C GLN A 81 -4.50 12.64 -5.14
N ASP A 82 -4.60 11.71 -4.18
CA ASP A 82 -3.84 11.68 -2.93
C ASP A 82 -2.65 10.68 -2.99
N LYS A 83 -2.34 10.14 -4.15
CA LYS A 83 -1.25 9.16 -4.34
C LYS A 83 -0.10 9.79 -5.13
N SER A 84 1.13 9.68 -4.61
CA SER A 84 2.31 10.17 -5.30
C SER A 84 2.58 9.39 -6.59
N ARG A 85 2.57 10.11 -7.72
CA ARG A 85 2.93 9.53 -9.01
C ARG A 85 4.40 9.14 -9.06
N ARG A 86 5.28 9.87 -8.35
CA ARG A 86 6.70 9.54 -8.25
C ARG A 86 6.89 8.17 -7.61
N ILE A 87 6.30 7.96 -6.43
CA ILE A 87 6.40 6.69 -5.71
C ILE A 87 5.76 5.54 -6.52
N ALA A 88 4.60 5.76 -7.14
CA ALA A 88 3.94 4.75 -7.98
C ALA A 88 4.83 4.32 -9.17
N ASN A 89 5.58 5.26 -9.77
CA ASN A 89 6.51 4.95 -10.85
C ASN A 89 7.71 4.14 -10.34
N ILE A 90 8.28 4.49 -9.19
CA ILE A 90 9.36 3.72 -8.55
C ILE A 90 8.87 2.29 -8.29
N MET A 91 7.72 2.11 -7.64
CA MET A 91 7.12 0.79 -7.38
C MET A 91 6.93 -0.03 -8.65
N THR A 92 6.42 0.59 -9.71
CA THR A 92 6.21 -0.08 -10.99
C THR A 92 7.54 -0.52 -11.63
N ASN A 93 8.57 0.33 -11.58
CA ASN A 93 9.89 0.01 -12.11
C ASN A 93 10.54 -1.13 -11.31
N VAL A 94 10.50 -1.06 -9.99
CA VAL A 94 10.97 -2.10 -9.09
C VAL A 94 10.27 -3.44 -9.36
N ALA A 95 8.95 -3.44 -9.46
CA ALA A 95 8.20 -4.65 -9.73
C ALA A 95 8.61 -5.28 -11.06
N ASN A 96 8.80 -4.48 -12.12
CA ASN A 96 9.27 -4.96 -13.42
C ASN A 96 10.72 -5.48 -13.36
N LEU A 97 11.62 -4.78 -12.67
CA LEU A 97 13.02 -5.17 -12.54
C LEU A 97 13.18 -6.53 -11.85
N HIS A 98 12.39 -6.78 -10.83
CA HIS A 98 12.42 -8.01 -10.04
C HIS A 98 11.44 -9.09 -10.52
N ASN A 99 10.74 -8.88 -11.66
CA ASN A 99 9.73 -9.78 -12.21
C ASN A 99 8.61 -10.13 -11.20
N LEU A 100 8.23 -9.16 -10.37
CA LEU A 100 7.15 -9.29 -9.40
C LEU A 100 5.81 -8.97 -10.07
N LYS A 101 4.77 -9.68 -9.66
CA LYS A 101 3.44 -9.38 -10.16
C LYS A 101 2.87 -8.16 -9.46
N PHE A 102 2.15 -7.36 -10.20
CA PHE A 102 1.36 -6.24 -9.67
C PHE A 102 0.22 -5.90 -10.61
N GLN A 103 -0.77 -5.23 -10.07
CA GLN A 103 -1.89 -4.68 -10.82
C GLN A 103 -1.92 -3.16 -10.61
N ARG A 104 -2.60 -2.45 -11.50
CA ARG A 104 -2.83 -1.02 -11.36
C ARG A 104 -4.29 -0.77 -11.06
N GLY A 105 -4.55 -0.05 -9.99
CA GLY A 105 -5.89 0.36 -9.60
C GLY A 105 -6.03 1.87 -9.53
N VAL A 106 -7.27 2.31 -9.50
CA VAL A 106 -7.62 3.71 -9.21
C VAL A 106 -8.58 3.69 -8.05
N ALA A 107 -8.15 4.22 -6.91
CA ALA A 107 -8.99 4.37 -5.74
C ALA A 107 -10.15 5.35 -6.04
N ARG A 108 -11.30 4.80 -6.42
CA ARG A 108 -12.48 5.60 -6.82
C ARG A 108 -13.51 5.73 -5.72
N CYS A 109 -13.49 4.86 -4.73
CA CYS A 109 -14.52 4.76 -3.70
C CYS A 109 -13.90 4.29 -2.39
N GLY A 110 -14.34 4.87 -1.30
CA GLY A 110 -13.83 4.61 0.04
C GLY A 110 -12.66 5.52 0.40
N GLY A 111 -12.38 5.64 1.68
CA GLY A 111 -11.21 6.29 2.22
C GLY A 111 -10.24 5.23 2.76
N THR A 112 -8.97 5.54 2.80
CA THR A 112 -7.93 4.74 3.45
C THR A 112 -7.07 5.66 4.32
N ASN A 113 -6.18 5.10 5.09
CA ASN A 113 -5.27 5.89 5.93
C ASN A 113 -4.49 6.96 5.16
N THR A 114 -4.25 6.79 3.85
CA THR A 114 -3.58 7.79 3.01
C THR A 114 -4.26 9.14 3.00
N ASP A 115 -5.61 9.17 3.03
CA ASP A 115 -6.37 10.42 3.07
C ASP A 115 -6.07 11.23 4.34
N ALA A 116 -6.02 10.54 5.49
CA ALA A 116 -5.71 11.15 6.76
C ALA A 116 -4.24 11.58 6.85
N ILE A 117 -3.33 10.74 6.36
CA ILE A 117 -1.89 11.00 6.42
C ILE A 117 -1.54 12.23 5.58
N GLN A 118 -2.05 12.33 4.34
CA GLN A 118 -1.80 13.46 3.47
C GLN A 118 -2.25 14.80 4.09
N LEU A 119 -3.42 14.81 4.73
CA LEU A 119 -3.99 16.03 5.32
C LEU A 119 -3.36 16.43 6.66
N ASN A 120 -2.72 15.49 7.36
CA ASN A 120 -2.18 15.72 8.72
C ASN A 120 -0.65 15.72 8.79
N SER A 121 0.04 15.55 7.66
CA SER A 121 1.48 15.68 7.53
C SER A 121 1.83 16.93 6.72
N ARG A 122 3.08 17.42 6.86
CA ARG A 122 3.60 18.50 6.01
C ARG A 122 4.27 17.88 4.79
N ASP A 123 3.78 18.20 3.60
CA ASP A 123 4.38 17.81 2.32
C ASP A 123 4.66 16.30 2.15
N CYS A 124 3.89 15.43 2.81
CA CYS A 124 4.06 13.99 2.74
C CYS A 124 3.62 13.44 1.37
N GLU A 125 4.50 12.73 0.70
CA GLU A 125 4.12 11.91 -0.44
C GLU A 125 3.47 10.62 0.04
N THR A 126 2.19 10.46 -0.20
CA THR A 126 1.43 9.26 0.20
C THR A 126 1.31 8.27 -0.94
N MET A 127 1.33 6.99 -0.63
CA MET A 127 1.14 5.89 -1.56
C MET A 127 0.33 4.77 -0.91
N LEU A 128 -0.50 4.10 -1.70
CA LEU A 128 -1.30 2.97 -1.27
C LEU A 128 -0.96 1.72 -2.09
N VAL A 129 -0.67 0.63 -1.40
CA VAL A 129 -0.55 -0.72 -1.95
C VAL A 129 -1.67 -1.56 -1.38
N SER A 130 -2.58 -2.01 -2.23
CA SER A 130 -3.75 -2.77 -1.80
C SER A 130 -3.62 -4.26 -2.13
N ILE A 131 -3.97 -5.11 -1.18
CA ILE A 131 -4.06 -6.56 -1.40
C ILE A 131 -5.45 -6.89 -1.93
N PRO A 132 -5.56 -7.57 -3.10
CA PRO A 132 -6.86 -8.04 -3.60
C PRO A 132 -7.56 -8.92 -2.59
N ASN A 133 -8.84 -8.64 -2.31
CA ASN A 133 -9.64 -9.32 -1.31
C ASN A 133 -11.03 -9.65 -1.87
N LEU A 134 -11.40 -10.93 -1.86
CA LEU A 134 -12.77 -11.37 -2.12
C LEU A 134 -13.61 -11.24 -0.87
N SER A 135 -14.85 -10.80 -1.04
CA SER A 135 -15.84 -10.68 0.03
C SER A 135 -15.41 -9.73 1.16
N MET A 136 -14.69 -8.65 0.81
CA MET A 136 -14.28 -7.61 1.76
C MET A 136 -15.48 -7.09 2.56
N HIS A 137 -15.27 -6.82 3.85
CA HIS A 137 -16.28 -6.44 4.85
C HIS A 137 -17.33 -7.53 5.12
N THR A 138 -16.98 -8.81 4.93
CA THR A 138 -17.82 -9.95 5.31
C THR A 138 -17.10 -10.88 6.29
N GLN A 139 -17.78 -11.92 6.74
CA GLN A 139 -17.19 -12.90 7.67
C GLN A 139 -16.19 -13.85 7.00
N ASN A 140 -16.15 -13.92 5.67
CA ASN A 140 -15.35 -14.87 4.90
C ASN A 140 -14.50 -14.16 3.85
N GLU A 141 -13.61 -13.29 4.29
CA GLU A 141 -12.67 -12.61 3.41
C GLU A 141 -11.57 -13.56 2.94
N THR A 142 -11.15 -13.40 1.69
CA THR A 142 -10.13 -14.25 1.09
C THR A 142 -9.13 -13.44 0.30
N CYS A 143 -7.84 -13.59 0.63
CA CYS A 143 -6.71 -13.04 -0.11
C CYS A 143 -5.81 -14.17 -0.62
N ASP A 144 -5.05 -13.92 -1.67
CA ASP A 144 -3.99 -14.82 -2.11
C ASP A 144 -2.67 -14.44 -1.45
N TRP A 145 -2.03 -15.40 -0.77
CA TRP A 145 -0.77 -15.16 -0.07
C TRP A 145 0.36 -14.66 -1.01
N ARG A 146 0.33 -15.06 -2.27
CA ARG A 146 1.31 -14.63 -3.27
C ARG A 146 1.25 -13.12 -3.52
N ASP A 147 0.05 -12.52 -3.45
CA ASP A 147 -0.12 -11.07 -3.58
C ASP A 147 0.52 -10.33 -2.38
N VAL A 148 0.46 -10.94 -1.19
CA VAL A 148 1.14 -10.41 0.01
C VAL A 148 2.66 -10.51 -0.11
N GLU A 149 3.19 -11.63 -0.61
CA GLU A 149 4.63 -11.80 -0.83
C GLU A 149 5.19 -10.81 -1.85
N ASP A 150 4.48 -10.61 -2.96
CA ASP A 150 4.87 -9.63 -3.97
C ASP A 150 4.77 -8.19 -3.40
N ALA A 151 3.75 -7.87 -2.60
CA ALA A 151 3.63 -6.58 -1.93
C ALA A 151 4.82 -6.30 -0.99
N ILE A 152 5.22 -7.29 -0.19
CA ILE A 152 6.37 -7.16 0.73
C ILE A 152 7.62 -6.79 -0.04
N LYS A 153 7.91 -7.49 -1.14
CA LYS A 153 9.10 -7.25 -1.97
C LYS A 153 9.03 -5.90 -2.68
N ILE A 154 7.90 -5.58 -3.31
CA ILE A 154 7.71 -4.30 -4.00
C ILE A 154 7.92 -3.13 -3.04
N ILE A 155 7.32 -3.17 -1.86
CA ILE A 155 7.46 -2.11 -0.87
C ILE A 155 8.90 -2.03 -0.36
N GLY A 156 9.50 -3.17 -0.01
CA GLY A 156 10.87 -3.23 0.49
C GLY A 156 11.88 -2.66 -0.50
N GLU A 157 11.87 -3.13 -1.74
CA GLU A 157 12.74 -2.64 -2.80
C GLU A 157 12.47 -1.17 -3.16
N THR A 158 11.21 -0.74 -3.12
CA THR A 158 10.85 0.67 -3.31
C THR A 158 11.50 1.56 -2.27
N ILE A 159 11.48 1.16 -1.00
CA ILE A 159 12.11 1.93 0.09
C ILE A 159 13.63 2.00 -0.11
N LEU A 160 14.25 0.93 -0.58
CA LEU A 160 15.70 0.90 -0.87
C LEU A 160 16.07 1.79 -2.08
N ASP A 161 15.15 2.01 -3.01
CA ASP A 161 15.31 2.80 -4.25
C ASP A 161 14.83 4.27 -4.11
N LEU A 162 14.32 4.66 -2.93
CA LEU A 162 13.99 6.06 -2.65
C LEU A 162 15.26 6.92 -2.59
N GLU A 163 15.30 7.98 -3.38
CA GLU A 163 16.34 9.03 -3.35
C GLU A 163 15.83 10.33 -2.69
#